data_c90f0625e1ea78b340f2fbab1cb9471a
#
_entry.id   c90f0625e1ea78b340f2fbab1cb9471a
#
_cell.length_a   1.000
_cell.length_b   1.000
_cell.length_c   1.000
_cell.angle_alpha   90.00
_cell.angle_beta   90.00
_cell.angle_gamma   90.00
#
_symmetry.space_group_name_H-M   'P 1'
#
loop_
_entity.id
_entity.type
_entity.pdbx_description
1 polymer ?
#
loop_
_entity_poly.entity_id
_entity_poly.type
_entity_poly.pdbx_seq_one_letter_code
_entity_poly.pdbx_strand_id
1 'polypeptide(L)'
;MDFFHKISRFIVNYCLKYNISQVVIGHNQGQKQKNKLKNFVQIPIFKFIDLLNYKLREHGILLHQIDEGYTSGTSFLDKEQPNKSNYDKNRRIKRGLFKSSKGLINSDVNGALQIMKKFDKNIEVKFNSNYYNPIKTSNI
;
A
#
# COMPACT_ATOMS: atom_id res chain seq x y z
N MET A 1 12.70 -14.32 -9.59
CA MET A 1 13.10 -12.99 -10.04
C MET A 1 12.29 -12.47 -11.21
N ASP A 2 11.85 -13.37 -12.07
CA ASP A 2 10.96 -13.00 -13.17
C ASP A 2 9.66 -12.33 -12.69
N PHE A 3 9.12 -12.82 -11.59
CA PHE A 3 7.90 -12.28 -10.97
C PHE A 3 8.05 -10.80 -10.56
N PHE A 4 9.18 -10.45 -9.93
CA PHE A 4 9.44 -9.07 -9.55
C PHE A 4 9.58 -8.14 -10.76
N HIS A 5 10.20 -8.63 -11.82
CA HIS A 5 10.32 -7.87 -13.06
C HIS A 5 8.94 -7.63 -13.69
N LYS A 6 8.08 -8.62 -13.67
CA LYS A 6 6.72 -8.50 -14.21
C LYS A 6 5.88 -7.51 -13.41
N ILE A 7 5.89 -7.62 -12.08
CA ILE A 7 5.11 -6.71 -11.24
C ILE A 7 5.63 -5.28 -11.34
N SER A 8 6.94 -5.09 -11.26
CA SER A 8 7.50 -3.75 -11.37
C SER A 8 7.21 -3.11 -12.73
N ARG A 9 7.29 -3.90 -13.79
CA ARG A 9 6.92 -3.40 -15.12
C ARG A 9 5.43 -3.06 -15.21
N PHE A 10 4.58 -3.87 -14.61
CA PHE A 10 3.15 -3.57 -14.55
C PHE A 10 2.87 -2.23 -13.85
N ILE A 11 3.51 -2.00 -12.70
CA ILE A 11 3.34 -0.75 -11.95
C ILE A 11 3.81 0.45 -12.78
N VAL A 12 4.97 0.35 -13.42
CA VAL A 12 5.49 1.42 -14.26
C VAL A 12 4.54 1.72 -15.41
N ASN A 13 4.08 0.70 -16.10
CA ASN A 13 3.15 0.87 -17.23
C ASN A 13 1.83 1.49 -16.78
N TYR A 14 1.34 1.11 -15.61
CA TYR A 14 0.14 1.71 -15.01
C TYR A 14 0.36 3.20 -14.74
N CYS A 15 1.50 3.55 -14.17
CA CYS A 15 1.84 4.94 -13.90
C CYS A 15 1.93 5.77 -15.18
N LEU A 16 2.52 5.22 -16.23
CA LEU A 16 2.62 5.90 -17.52
C LEU A 16 1.24 6.08 -18.16
N LYS A 17 0.41 5.07 -18.08
CA LYS A 17 -0.95 5.12 -18.64
C LYS A 17 -1.81 6.22 -18.02
N TYR A 18 -1.68 6.42 -16.71
CA TYR A 18 -2.51 7.38 -15.97
C TYR A 18 -1.78 8.66 -15.59
N ASN A 19 -0.60 8.90 -16.16
CA ASN A 19 0.22 10.10 -15.90
C ASN A 19 0.51 10.31 -14.41
N ILE A 20 0.79 9.22 -13.71
CA ILE A 20 1.17 9.26 -12.29
C ILE A 20 2.64 9.67 -12.19
N SER A 21 2.93 10.69 -11.42
CA SER A 21 4.29 11.22 -11.26
C SER A 21 4.95 10.79 -9.95
N GLN A 22 4.18 10.27 -9.00
CA GLN A 22 4.69 9.89 -7.69
C GLN A 22 4.02 8.61 -7.22
N VAL A 23 4.80 7.73 -6.62
CA VAL A 23 4.33 6.49 -6.00
C VAL A 23 4.76 6.51 -4.54
N VAL A 24 3.85 6.18 -3.64
CA VAL A 24 4.14 6.10 -2.21
C VAL A 24 4.01 4.65 -1.77
N ILE A 25 5.03 4.14 -1.12
CA ILE A 25 5.04 2.78 -0.61
C ILE A 25 5.30 2.79 0.90
N GLY A 26 4.53 2.01 1.62
CA GLY A 26 4.74 1.84 3.05
C GLY A 26 5.70 0.69 3.33
N HIS A 27 6.50 0.85 4.36
CA HIS A 27 7.34 -0.24 4.84
C HIS A 27 7.33 -0.26 6.37
N ASN A 28 7.56 -1.43 6.94
CA ASN A 28 7.61 -1.61 8.37
C ASN A 28 9.05 -1.92 8.78
N GLN A 29 9.69 -0.98 9.47
CA GLN A 29 11.07 -1.14 9.90
C GLN A 29 11.25 -2.25 10.94
N GLY A 30 10.19 -2.61 11.65
CA GLY A 30 10.22 -3.68 12.66
C GLY A 30 10.17 -5.10 12.11
N GLN A 31 9.90 -5.29 10.83
CA GLN A 31 9.73 -6.63 10.25
C GLN A 31 10.99 -7.47 10.29
N LYS A 32 12.15 -6.85 10.26
CA LYS A 32 13.43 -7.58 10.32
C LYS A 32 13.63 -8.37 11.61
N GLN A 33 13.01 -7.94 12.69
CA GLN A 33 13.19 -8.58 14.00
C GLN A 33 12.21 -9.69 14.29
N LYS A 34 11.11 -9.76 13.57
CA LYS A 34 10.02 -10.71 13.83
C LYS A 34 10.13 -11.99 13.01
N ASN A 35 10.97 -12.01 12.00
CA ASN A 35 11.10 -13.17 11.11
C ASN A 35 12.18 -14.13 11.59
N LYS A 36 12.07 -14.59 12.82
CA LYS A 36 12.98 -15.61 13.38
C LYS A 36 12.50 -17.04 13.13
N LEU A 37 11.44 -17.23 12.37
CA LEU A 37 10.95 -18.56 12.04
C LEU A 37 11.88 -19.21 11.00
N LYS A 38 12.52 -20.27 11.41
CA LYS A 38 13.59 -20.95 10.66
C LYS A 38 13.17 -21.46 9.28
N ASN A 39 11.88 -21.63 9.05
CA ASN A 39 11.35 -22.20 7.81
C ASN A 39 10.56 -21.21 6.99
N PHE A 40 10.66 -19.93 7.31
CA PHE A 40 9.91 -18.89 6.62
C PHE A 40 10.73 -18.37 5.43
N VAL A 41 10.20 -18.55 4.22
CA VAL A 41 10.81 -17.98 3.03
C VAL A 41 10.45 -16.50 3.00
N GLN A 42 11.43 -15.64 3.28
CA GLN A 42 11.25 -14.21 3.21
C GLN A 42 11.19 -13.75 1.75
N ILE A 43 10.15 -13.00 1.42
CA ILE A 43 10.13 -12.27 0.16
C ILE A 43 11.17 -11.15 0.28
N PRO A 44 12.15 -11.05 -0.63
CA PRO A 44 13.16 -9.99 -0.55
C PRO A 44 12.57 -8.65 -0.99
N ILE A 45 11.73 -8.07 -0.14
CA ILE A 45 10.95 -6.88 -0.46
C ILE A 45 11.84 -5.68 -0.79
N PHE A 46 13.01 -5.58 -0.15
CA PHE A 46 13.92 -4.48 -0.43
C PHE A 46 14.48 -4.55 -1.85
N LYS A 47 14.75 -5.76 -2.34
CA LYS A 47 15.19 -5.93 -3.73
C LYS A 47 14.11 -5.53 -4.71
N PHE A 48 12.86 -5.85 -4.40
CA PHE A 48 11.72 -5.43 -5.22
C PHE A 48 11.58 -3.90 -5.24
N ILE A 49 11.68 -3.27 -4.08
CA ILE A 49 11.58 -1.81 -3.97
C ILE A 49 12.70 -1.13 -4.76
N ASP A 50 13.93 -1.63 -4.65
CA ASP A 50 15.07 -1.09 -5.41
C ASP A 50 14.84 -1.22 -6.92
N LEU A 51 14.37 -2.37 -7.36
CA LEU A 51 14.06 -2.61 -8.76
C LEU A 51 12.96 -1.68 -9.27
N LEU A 52 11.90 -1.54 -8.49
CA LEU A 52 10.79 -0.65 -8.81
C LEU A 52 11.27 0.81 -8.89
N ASN A 53 12.05 1.24 -7.91
CA ASN A 53 12.62 2.59 -7.90
C ASN A 53 13.45 2.87 -9.14
N TYR A 54 14.32 1.93 -9.51
CA TYR A 54 15.14 2.05 -10.71
C TYR A 54 14.29 2.25 -11.96
N LYS A 55 13.27 1.41 -12.13
CA LYS A 55 12.40 1.47 -13.31
C LYS A 55 11.54 2.74 -13.33
N LEU A 56 11.05 3.20 -12.19
CA LEU A 56 10.27 4.42 -12.10
C LEU A 56 11.12 5.64 -12.42
N ARG A 57 12.36 5.67 -11.93
CA ARG A 57 13.29 6.78 -12.22
C ARG A 57 13.59 6.95 -13.68
N GLU A 58 13.64 5.86 -14.43
CA GLU A 58 13.86 5.93 -15.89
C GLU A 58 12.79 6.77 -16.60
N HIS A 59 11.62 6.90 -15.99
CA HIS A 59 10.48 7.65 -16.51
C HIS A 59 10.20 8.93 -15.74
N GLY A 60 11.12 9.35 -14.88
CA GLY A 60 10.95 10.56 -14.07
C GLY A 60 9.89 10.46 -12.98
N ILE A 61 9.51 9.24 -12.59
CA ILE A 61 8.52 9.00 -11.54
C ILE A 61 9.24 8.82 -10.20
N LEU A 62 8.81 9.55 -9.19
CA LEU A 62 9.41 9.50 -7.85
C LEU A 62 8.76 8.40 -7.00
N LEU A 63 9.59 7.64 -6.31
CA LEU A 63 9.14 6.65 -5.33
C LEU A 63 9.48 7.15 -3.93
N HIS A 64 8.44 7.26 -3.08
CA HIS A 64 8.59 7.66 -1.69
C HIS A 64 8.35 6.47 -0.79
N GLN A 65 9.24 6.24 0.17
CA GLN A 65 9.09 5.19 1.17
C GLN A 65 8.77 5.84 2.51
N ILE A 66 7.68 5.40 3.12
CA ILE A 66 7.27 5.92 4.43
C ILE A 66 7.01 4.77 5.40
N ASP A 67 7.07 5.07 6.70
CA ASP A 67 6.69 4.13 7.74
C ASP A 67 5.17 3.91 7.71
N GLU A 68 4.75 2.64 7.65
CA GLU A 68 3.34 2.28 7.55
C GLU A 68 2.66 2.08 8.91
N GLY A 69 3.31 2.46 10.01
CA GLY A 69 2.75 2.29 11.35
C GLY A 69 1.35 2.87 11.49
N TYR A 70 0.45 2.10 12.11
CA TYR A 70 -0.95 2.45 12.39
C TYR A 70 -1.86 2.61 11.17
N THR A 71 -1.39 2.28 9.97
CA THR A 71 -2.22 2.42 8.76
C THR A 71 -3.25 1.31 8.61
N SER A 72 -2.97 0.13 9.14
CA SER A 72 -3.86 -1.03 8.97
C SER A 72 -5.08 -1.01 9.90
N GLY A 73 -5.04 -0.26 10.97
CA GLY A 73 -6.12 -0.22 11.97
C GLY A 73 -6.77 1.15 12.13
N THR A 74 -6.53 2.08 11.22
CA THR A 74 -7.17 3.39 11.19
C THR A 74 -7.94 3.55 9.90
N SER A 75 -8.99 4.38 9.92
CA SER A 75 -9.95 4.46 8.83
C SER A 75 -9.74 5.71 7.98
N PHE A 76 -9.48 5.52 6.70
CA PHE A 76 -9.42 6.63 5.76
C PHE A 76 -10.80 7.25 5.51
N LEU A 77 -11.84 6.41 5.41
CA LEU A 77 -13.21 6.90 5.17
C LEU A 77 -13.74 7.76 6.31
N ASP A 78 -13.30 7.49 7.55
CA ASP A 78 -13.64 8.28 8.73
C ASP A 78 -12.71 9.46 8.94
N LYS A 79 -11.81 9.71 8.00
CA LYS A 79 -10.83 10.81 8.03
C LYS A 79 -9.91 10.76 9.25
N GLU A 80 -9.63 9.57 9.75
CA GLU A 80 -8.74 9.39 10.90
C GLU A 80 -7.29 9.57 10.51
N GLN A 81 -6.52 10.19 11.41
CA GLN A 81 -5.07 10.20 11.27
C GLN A 81 -4.51 8.83 11.64
N PRO A 82 -3.53 8.32 10.90
CA PRO A 82 -2.91 7.02 11.21
C PRO A 82 -1.95 7.16 12.39
N ASN A 83 -2.51 7.13 13.60
CA ASN A 83 -1.78 7.26 14.85
C ASN A 83 -2.28 6.23 15.87
N LYS A 84 -1.57 6.13 16.99
CA LYS A 84 -1.87 5.17 18.03
C LYS A 84 -3.25 5.36 18.64
N SER A 85 -3.70 6.62 18.82
CA SER A 85 -4.97 6.90 19.48
C SER A 85 -6.17 6.46 18.66
N ASN A 86 -6.05 6.43 17.34
CA ASN A 86 -7.12 6.01 16.44
C ASN A 86 -7.04 4.54 16.04
N TYR A 87 -5.95 3.85 16.42
CA TYR A 87 -5.70 2.49 15.98
C TYR A 87 -6.62 1.49 16.68
N ASP A 88 -7.32 0.69 15.88
CA ASP A 88 -8.14 -0.42 16.36
C ASP A 88 -8.08 -1.56 15.33
N LYS A 89 -7.30 -2.59 15.66
CA LYS A 89 -7.13 -3.76 14.80
C LYS A 89 -8.41 -4.57 14.61
N ASN A 90 -9.38 -4.43 15.51
CA ASN A 90 -10.62 -5.20 15.45
C ASN A 90 -11.55 -4.75 14.32
N ARG A 91 -11.29 -3.59 13.71
CA ARG A 91 -12.05 -3.14 12.55
C ARG A 91 -11.71 -3.93 11.28
N ARG A 92 -10.62 -4.66 11.28
CA ARG A 92 -10.37 -5.69 10.27
C ARG A 92 -11.18 -6.93 10.63
N ILE A 93 -12.43 -6.97 10.18
CA ILE A 93 -13.39 -8.00 10.62
C ILE A 93 -13.10 -9.37 10.03
N LYS A 94 -12.42 -9.42 8.90
CA LYS A 94 -11.85 -10.63 8.32
C LYS A 94 -10.80 -10.24 7.29
N ARG A 95 -10.08 -11.23 6.77
CA ARG A 95 -9.06 -11.00 5.75
C ARG A 95 -9.63 -10.21 4.57
N GLY A 96 -9.00 -9.10 4.25
CA GLY A 96 -9.40 -8.27 3.12
C GLY A 96 -10.56 -7.33 3.40
N LEU A 97 -11.13 -7.30 4.62
CA LEU A 97 -12.32 -6.51 4.89
C LEU A 97 -12.15 -5.65 6.15
N PHE A 98 -12.31 -4.36 5.97
CA PHE A 98 -12.20 -3.34 7.03
C PHE A 98 -13.54 -2.64 7.21
N LYS A 99 -13.94 -2.46 8.47
CA LYS A 99 -15.20 -1.78 8.81
C LYS A 99 -14.94 -0.33 9.20
N SER A 100 -15.50 0.60 8.42
CA SER A 100 -15.56 2.02 8.78
C SER A 100 -16.98 2.37 9.25
N SER A 101 -17.15 3.57 9.79
CA SER A 101 -18.50 4.06 10.12
C SER A 101 -19.36 4.28 8.87
N LYS A 102 -18.73 4.40 7.71
CA LYS A 102 -19.39 4.65 6.43
C LYS A 102 -19.60 3.40 5.59
N GLY A 103 -19.25 2.24 6.12
CA GLY A 103 -19.40 0.95 5.45
C GLY A 103 -18.11 0.16 5.35
N LEU A 104 -18.16 -0.91 4.56
CA LEU A 104 -17.05 -1.83 4.40
C LEU A 104 -16.16 -1.39 3.24
N ILE A 105 -14.86 -1.52 3.44
CA ILE A 105 -13.85 -1.26 2.41
C ILE A 105 -12.81 -2.39 2.42
N ASN A 106 -12.20 -2.67 1.28
CA ASN A 106 -11.08 -3.60 1.23
C ASN A 106 -9.95 -3.10 2.14
N SER A 107 -9.42 -3.98 2.99
CA SER A 107 -8.44 -3.59 4.00
C SER A 107 -7.11 -3.11 3.39
N ASP A 108 -6.70 -3.69 2.26
CA ASP A 108 -5.47 -3.27 1.58
C ASP A 108 -5.64 -1.88 0.94
N VAL A 109 -6.81 -1.60 0.38
CA VAL A 109 -7.13 -0.28 -0.16
C VAL A 109 -7.14 0.76 0.96
N ASN A 110 -7.79 0.46 2.09
CA ASN A 110 -7.80 1.35 3.25
C ASN A 110 -6.38 1.61 3.75
N GLY A 111 -5.55 0.56 3.86
CA GLY A 111 -4.16 0.70 4.27
C GLY A 111 -3.36 1.58 3.31
N ALA A 112 -3.51 1.37 2.02
CA ALA A 112 -2.83 2.17 1.01
C ALA A 112 -3.24 3.65 1.08
N LEU A 113 -4.52 3.93 1.28
CA LEU A 113 -5.03 5.29 1.43
C LEU A 113 -4.49 5.96 2.69
N GLN A 114 -4.37 5.22 3.79
CA GLN A 114 -3.78 5.74 5.02
C GLN A 114 -2.27 5.97 4.89
N ILE A 115 -1.57 5.15 4.11
CA ILE A 115 -0.17 5.39 3.76
C ILE A 115 -0.04 6.69 2.97
N MET A 116 -0.89 6.92 2.00
CA MET A 116 -0.92 8.19 1.26
C MET A 116 -1.18 9.37 2.20
N LYS A 117 -2.06 9.21 3.16
CA LYS A 117 -2.37 10.26 4.13
C LYS A 117 -1.18 10.58 5.04
N LYS A 118 -0.37 9.59 5.40
CA LYS A 118 0.89 9.85 6.12
C LYS A 118 1.86 10.67 5.26
N PHE A 119 1.87 10.44 3.97
CA PHE A 119 2.71 11.19 3.04
C PHE A 119 2.17 12.61 2.83
N ASP A 120 0.84 12.76 2.69
CA ASP A 120 0.18 14.04 2.52
C ASP A 120 -1.10 14.08 3.36
N LYS A 121 -1.06 14.83 4.46
CA LYS A 121 -2.17 14.93 5.42
C LYS A 121 -3.46 15.45 4.80
N ASN A 122 -3.35 16.23 3.75
CA ASN A 122 -4.49 16.92 3.13
C ASN A 122 -5.02 16.18 1.90
N ILE A 123 -4.58 14.95 1.70
CA ILE A 123 -4.99 14.20 0.52
C ILE A 123 -6.50 13.96 0.53
N GLU A 124 -7.12 14.24 -0.59
CA GLU A 124 -8.54 13.96 -0.82
C GLU A 124 -8.65 13.00 -1.99
N VAL A 125 -9.52 12.01 -1.86
CA VAL A 125 -9.75 11.00 -2.88
C VAL A 125 -11.23 10.95 -3.18
N LYS A 126 -11.57 11.07 -4.47
CA LYS A 126 -12.95 10.86 -4.92
C LYS A 126 -13.18 9.37 -5.09
N PHE A 127 -14.13 8.84 -4.35
CA PHE A 127 -14.45 7.43 -4.40
C PHE A 127 -15.57 7.16 -5.39
N ASN A 128 -15.41 6.08 -6.14
CA ASN A 128 -16.52 5.40 -6.79
C ASN A 128 -16.53 3.97 -6.30
N SER A 129 -17.57 3.21 -6.67
CA SER A 129 -17.74 1.83 -6.18
C SER A 129 -16.57 0.90 -6.49
N ASN A 130 -15.75 1.24 -7.47
CA ASN A 130 -14.61 0.40 -7.89
C ASN A 130 -13.41 0.48 -6.95
N TYR A 131 -13.33 1.52 -6.11
CA TYR A 131 -12.20 1.66 -5.19
C TYR A 131 -12.26 0.72 -4.01
N TYR A 132 -13.41 0.16 -3.72
CA TYR A 132 -13.58 -0.71 -2.56
C TYR A 132 -13.13 -2.15 -2.81
N ASN A 133 -12.98 -2.54 -4.05
CA ASN A 133 -12.65 -3.89 -4.44
C ASN A 133 -11.35 -3.94 -5.24
N PRO A 134 -10.51 -4.96 -5.02
CA PRO A 134 -9.30 -5.12 -5.82
C PRO A 134 -9.66 -5.44 -7.28
N ILE A 135 -8.82 -4.96 -8.18
CA ILE A 135 -8.93 -5.26 -9.60
C ILE A 135 -8.14 -6.53 -9.88
N LYS A 136 -8.79 -7.50 -10.52
CA LYS A 136 -8.10 -8.70 -10.94
C LYS A 136 -7.19 -8.41 -12.14
N THR A 137 -5.92 -8.73 -12.00
CA THR A 137 -4.94 -8.57 -13.07
C THR A 137 -4.51 -9.96 -13.54
N SER A 138 -5.05 -10.40 -14.66
CA SER A 138 -4.89 -11.78 -15.10
C SER A 138 -3.59 -12.07 -15.86
N ASN A 139 -2.82 -11.05 -16.23
CA ASN A 139 -1.67 -11.20 -17.14
C ASN A 139 -0.34 -10.69 -16.56
N ILE A 140 -0.20 -10.78 -15.25
CA ILE A 140 1.08 -10.45 -14.61
C ILE A 140 1.99 -11.66 -14.54
#